data_1cae473c271c0d7ddd99272e3c5f40b0
#
_entry.id   1cae473c271c0d7ddd99272e3c5f40b0
#
_cell.length_a   1.000
_cell.length_b   1.000
_cell.length_c   1.000
_cell.angle_alpha   90.00
_cell.angle_beta   90.00
_cell.angle_gamma   90.00
#
_symmetry.space_group_name_H-M   'P 1'
#
loop_
_entity.id
_entity.type
_entity.pdbx_description
1 polymer ?
#
loop_
_entity_poly.entity_id
_entity_poly.type
_entity_poly.pdbx_seq_one_letter_code
_entity_poly.pdbx_strand_id
1 'polypeptide(L)'
;TNLDVTVHAPFGDLNPAAINDPIWRETVRQLTECIRLSSDISDRVTIHPGYLSCTGKLVPEKIWQLQKEAMWEIGKTATEYGVVACLENMPDIHDFLCRYPEEILGIIDGLDGVSMTIDIGHAHTMGKVNDFLKVISSASHVHIHDNHGKSDEHLPIGSGTVDWVKVSKAILRDYQGVVVVEGRSIPEAKISLSQVRGWK
;
A
#
# COMPACT_ATOMS: atom_id res chain seq x y z
N THR A 1 -21.59 -4.67 -14.24
CA THR A 1 -20.65 -5.79 -14.13
C THR A 1 -20.71 -6.34 -12.71
N ASN A 2 -20.67 -7.66 -12.53
CA ASN A 2 -20.60 -8.32 -11.21
C ASN A 2 -19.13 -8.49 -10.79
N LEU A 3 -18.34 -7.42 -10.88
CA LEU A 3 -16.94 -7.41 -10.48
C LEU A 3 -16.80 -6.58 -9.21
N ASP A 4 -16.14 -7.13 -8.22
CA ASP A 4 -15.64 -6.35 -7.09
C ASP A 4 -14.47 -5.48 -7.57
N VAL A 5 -14.46 -4.22 -7.16
CA VAL A 5 -13.46 -3.24 -7.58
C VAL A 5 -12.69 -2.77 -6.36
N THR A 6 -11.38 -2.69 -6.48
CA THR A 6 -10.51 -1.95 -5.55
C THR A 6 -9.87 -0.80 -6.30
N VAL A 7 -9.58 0.28 -5.60
CA VAL A 7 -9.04 1.49 -6.22
C VAL A 7 -7.66 1.77 -5.67
N HIS A 8 -6.74 2.13 -6.56
CA HIS A 8 -5.46 2.72 -6.21
C HIS A 8 -5.54 4.23 -6.40
N ALA A 9 -5.24 5.01 -5.36
CA ALA A 9 -5.26 6.46 -5.43
C ALA A 9 -4.15 7.01 -6.34
N PRO A 10 -4.29 8.23 -6.89
CA PRO A 10 -3.21 8.88 -7.59
C PRO A 10 -2.02 9.13 -6.64
N PHE A 11 -0.81 8.95 -7.13
CA PHE A 11 0.41 9.13 -6.34
C PHE A 11 1.47 9.99 -7.05
N GLY A 12 1.40 10.13 -8.38
CA GLY A 12 2.36 10.93 -9.15
C GLY A 12 2.40 12.37 -8.67
N ASP A 13 3.59 12.83 -8.29
CA ASP A 13 3.86 14.18 -7.74
C ASP A 13 3.14 14.53 -6.42
N LEU A 14 2.40 13.59 -5.82
CA LEU A 14 1.74 13.78 -4.53
C LEU A 14 2.66 13.36 -3.39
N ASN A 15 2.64 14.12 -2.31
CA ASN A 15 3.40 13.81 -1.11
C ASN A 15 2.60 14.16 0.16
N PRO A 16 1.90 13.19 0.79
CA PRO A 16 1.14 13.42 2.01
C PRO A 16 2.01 13.74 3.24
N ALA A 17 3.35 13.71 3.08
CA ALA A 17 4.33 14.15 4.07
C ALA A 17 5.06 15.45 3.65
N ALA A 18 4.53 16.21 2.69
CA ALA A 18 5.19 17.41 2.18
C ALA A 18 5.30 18.49 3.25
N ILE A 19 6.53 19.01 3.45
CA ILE A 19 6.78 20.16 4.35
C ILE A 19 6.23 21.48 3.77
N ASN A 20 6.02 21.53 2.47
CA ASN A 20 5.41 22.67 1.79
C ASN A 20 3.89 22.60 1.97
N ASP A 21 3.32 23.46 2.81
CA ASP A 21 1.90 23.42 3.17
C ASP A 21 0.93 23.43 1.96
N PRO A 22 1.09 24.28 0.93
CA PRO A 22 0.24 24.20 -0.26
C PRO A 22 0.28 22.86 -1.00
N ILE A 23 1.44 22.22 -1.09
CA ILE A 23 1.59 20.89 -1.71
C ILE A 23 0.92 19.83 -0.83
N TRP A 24 1.14 19.88 0.48
CA TRP A 24 0.49 18.97 1.43
C TRP A 24 -1.04 19.05 1.34
N ARG A 25 -1.60 20.28 1.37
CA ARG A 25 -3.05 20.50 1.27
C ARG A 25 -3.61 19.99 -0.05
N GLU A 26 -2.95 20.26 -1.16
CA GLU A 26 -3.41 19.77 -2.47
C GLU A 26 -3.32 18.26 -2.56
N THR A 27 -2.28 17.64 -1.99
CA THR A 27 -2.17 16.18 -1.91
C THR A 27 -3.34 15.58 -1.12
N VAL A 28 -3.61 16.08 0.08
CA VAL A 28 -4.73 15.62 0.92
C VAL A 28 -6.06 15.82 0.20
N ARG A 29 -6.26 16.98 -0.45
CA ARG A 29 -7.47 17.27 -1.24
C ARG A 29 -7.69 16.26 -2.37
N GLN A 30 -6.64 15.91 -3.13
CA GLN A 30 -6.75 14.92 -4.22
C GLN A 30 -7.04 13.51 -3.69
N LEU A 31 -6.39 13.11 -2.61
CA LEU A 31 -6.59 11.78 -2.01
C LEU A 31 -8.00 11.64 -1.42
N THR A 32 -8.51 12.66 -0.70
CA THR A 32 -9.87 12.66 -0.18
C THR A 32 -10.91 12.69 -1.30
N GLU A 33 -10.66 13.45 -2.36
CA GLU A 33 -11.53 13.46 -3.55
C GLU A 33 -11.54 12.08 -4.25
N CYS A 34 -10.40 11.39 -4.33
CA CYS A 34 -10.35 10.02 -4.85
C CYS A 34 -11.24 9.08 -4.03
N ILE A 35 -11.18 9.14 -2.69
CA ILE A 35 -12.04 8.34 -1.81
C ILE A 35 -13.52 8.63 -2.08
N ARG A 36 -13.90 9.92 -2.12
CA ARG A 36 -15.26 10.33 -2.38
C ARG A 36 -15.79 9.80 -3.72
N LEU A 37 -14.99 9.90 -4.79
CA LEU A 37 -15.38 9.44 -6.13
C LEU A 37 -15.39 7.90 -6.24
N SER A 38 -14.64 7.22 -5.40
CA SER A 38 -14.54 5.74 -5.41
C SER A 38 -15.61 5.07 -4.58
N SER A 39 -16.28 5.78 -3.67
CA SER A 39 -17.18 5.19 -2.67
C SER A 39 -18.37 4.42 -3.25
N ASP A 40 -18.83 4.78 -4.46
CA ASP A 40 -19.93 4.08 -5.13
C ASP A 40 -19.51 2.74 -5.76
N ILE A 41 -18.18 2.48 -5.89
CA ILE A 41 -17.66 1.33 -6.64
C ILE A 41 -16.65 0.48 -5.84
N SER A 42 -16.12 0.98 -4.74
CA SER A 42 -15.08 0.32 -3.95
C SER A 42 -15.24 0.60 -2.46
N ASP A 43 -15.02 -0.42 -1.64
CA ASP A 43 -14.99 -0.31 -0.19
C ASP A 43 -13.59 0.01 0.36
N ARG A 44 -12.57 0.08 -0.52
CA ARG A 44 -11.17 0.34 -0.13
C ARG A 44 -10.39 1.06 -1.20
N VAL A 45 -9.46 1.92 -0.76
CA VAL A 45 -8.57 2.68 -1.63
C VAL A 45 -7.14 2.56 -1.10
N THR A 46 -6.23 2.03 -1.92
CA THR A 46 -4.80 2.01 -1.60
C THR A 46 -4.19 3.39 -1.79
N ILE A 47 -3.37 3.81 -0.84
CA ILE A 47 -2.73 5.13 -0.80
C ILE A 47 -1.24 4.94 -0.55
N HIS A 48 -0.41 5.53 -1.41
CA HIS A 48 1.03 5.63 -1.14
C HIS A 48 1.31 6.60 0.01
N PRO A 49 2.28 6.29 0.88
CA PRO A 49 2.81 7.26 1.84
C PRO A 49 3.59 8.36 1.14
N GLY A 50 3.98 9.36 1.91
CA GLY A 50 4.90 10.38 1.46
C GLY A 50 6.37 9.93 1.46
N TYR A 51 7.22 10.91 1.15
CA TYR A 51 8.66 10.74 1.11
C TYR A 51 9.38 11.95 1.74
N LEU A 52 10.62 11.71 2.17
CA LEU A 52 11.51 12.73 2.70
C LEU A 52 12.07 13.57 1.54
N SER A 53 11.56 14.77 1.34
CA SER A 53 12.22 15.75 0.45
C SER A 53 13.59 16.14 0.98
N CYS A 54 14.41 16.82 0.16
CA CYS A 54 15.72 17.31 0.60
C CYS A 54 15.64 18.16 1.88
N THR A 55 14.64 19.03 2.00
CA THR A 55 14.39 19.83 3.21
C THR A 55 13.80 18.97 4.32
N GLY A 56 12.92 18.02 4.00
CA GLY A 56 12.29 17.11 4.96
C GLY A 56 13.29 16.25 5.73
N LYS A 57 14.40 15.88 5.10
CA LYS A 57 15.49 15.11 5.75
C LYS A 57 16.14 15.86 6.91
N LEU A 58 16.00 17.17 6.97
CA LEU A 58 16.53 18.00 8.08
C LEU A 58 15.61 18.00 9.30
N VAL A 59 14.34 17.59 9.13
CA VAL A 59 13.30 17.61 10.16
C VAL A 59 12.41 16.35 10.06
N PRO A 60 12.98 15.14 10.15
CA PRO A 60 12.27 13.91 9.87
C PRO A 60 11.04 13.70 10.77
N GLU A 61 11.09 14.08 12.04
CA GLU A 61 9.96 13.96 12.97
C GLU A 61 8.75 14.76 12.47
N LYS A 62 8.99 15.97 11.91
CA LYS A 62 7.90 16.78 11.33
C LYS A 62 7.29 16.12 10.10
N ILE A 63 8.09 15.42 9.30
CA ILE A 63 7.61 14.70 8.12
C ILE A 63 6.70 13.54 8.52
N TRP A 64 7.08 12.75 9.52
CA TRP A 64 6.24 11.68 10.08
C TRP A 64 4.94 12.22 10.68
N GLN A 65 5.00 13.36 11.36
CA GLN A 65 3.81 14.04 11.88
C GLN A 65 2.87 14.47 10.75
N LEU A 66 3.39 15.10 9.69
CA LEU A 66 2.59 15.50 8.52
C LEU A 66 1.95 14.30 7.81
N GLN A 67 2.68 13.19 7.69
CA GLN A 67 2.12 11.93 7.19
C GLN A 67 0.95 11.46 8.04
N LYS A 68 1.08 11.44 9.36
CA LYS A 68 0.00 11.02 10.27
C LYS A 68 -1.19 11.98 10.21
N GLU A 69 -0.95 13.28 10.15
CA GLU A 69 -1.97 14.32 9.97
C GLU A 69 -2.74 14.13 8.66
N ALA A 70 -2.04 13.83 7.56
CA ALA A 70 -2.66 13.53 6.27
C ALA A 70 -3.56 12.30 6.36
N MET A 71 -3.07 11.20 6.94
CA MET A 71 -3.85 9.98 7.10
C MET A 71 -5.05 10.17 8.02
N TRP A 72 -4.97 11.04 9.02
CA TRP A 72 -6.11 11.39 9.86
C TRP A 72 -7.22 12.11 9.06
N GLU A 73 -6.86 13.11 8.24
CA GLU A 73 -7.85 13.81 7.38
C GLU A 73 -8.46 12.86 6.34
N ILE A 74 -7.64 12.01 5.74
CA ILE A 74 -8.06 11.01 4.76
C ILE A 74 -9.00 9.98 5.43
N GLY A 75 -8.65 9.51 6.62
CA GLY A 75 -9.44 8.54 7.39
C GLY A 75 -10.81 9.06 7.80
N LYS A 76 -10.92 10.36 8.15
CA LYS A 76 -12.22 11.01 8.38
C LYS A 76 -13.11 10.93 7.14
N THR A 77 -12.57 11.30 5.98
CA THR A 77 -13.31 11.20 4.71
C THR A 77 -13.65 9.75 4.41
N ALA A 78 -12.72 8.81 4.60
CA ALA A 78 -12.96 7.40 4.37
C ALA A 78 -14.11 6.87 5.25
N THR A 79 -14.13 7.23 6.54
CA THR A 79 -15.22 6.89 7.47
C THR A 79 -16.55 7.48 7.02
N GLU A 80 -16.59 8.75 6.60
CA GLU A 80 -17.79 9.43 6.14
C GLU A 80 -18.42 8.74 4.92
N TYR A 81 -17.59 8.25 4.00
CA TYR A 81 -18.03 7.60 2.76
C TYR A 81 -18.08 6.07 2.83
N GLY A 82 -17.83 5.45 4.00
CA GLY A 82 -17.88 4.00 4.18
C GLY A 82 -16.78 3.24 3.44
N VAL A 83 -15.64 3.88 3.20
CA VAL A 83 -14.45 3.34 2.53
C VAL A 83 -13.33 3.15 3.54
N VAL A 84 -12.40 2.24 3.28
CA VAL A 84 -11.16 2.09 4.05
C VAL A 84 -9.98 2.63 3.25
N ALA A 85 -9.27 3.61 3.80
CA ALA A 85 -8.01 4.13 3.24
C ALA A 85 -6.85 3.23 3.66
N CYS A 86 -6.27 2.50 2.73
CA CYS A 86 -5.24 1.50 3.00
C CYS A 86 -3.85 2.06 2.66
N LEU A 87 -3.08 2.41 3.69
CA LEU A 87 -1.70 2.90 3.54
C LEU A 87 -0.77 1.77 3.14
N GLU A 88 -0.01 1.94 2.06
CA GLU A 88 0.81 0.91 1.48
C GLU A 88 2.27 0.95 1.96
N ASN A 89 2.90 -0.22 2.10
CA ASN A 89 4.35 -0.28 2.31
C ASN A 89 5.10 -0.07 0.99
N MET A 90 6.19 0.68 1.06
CA MET A 90 6.99 1.07 -0.10
C MET A 90 8.22 0.19 -0.32
N PRO A 91 8.71 0.09 -1.58
CA PRO A 91 9.91 -0.65 -1.91
C PRO A 91 11.18 0.05 -1.39
N ASP A 92 12.36 -0.60 -1.58
CA ASP A 92 13.66 -0.03 -1.25
C ASP A 92 14.05 1.12 -2.17
N ILE A 93 13.23 2.16 -2.16
CA ILE A 93 13.55 3.45 -2.75
C ILE A 93 13.89 4.40 -1.59
N HIS A 94 15.12 4.90 -1.60
CA HIS A 94 15.60 5.80 -0.57
C HIS A 94 14.64 6.98 -0.41
N ASP A 95 14.34 7.42 0.76
CA ASP A 95 13.45 8.53 1.06
C ASP A 95 11.95 8.23 1.18
N PHE A 96 11.41 7.12 0.69
CA PHE A 96 10.03 6.76 0.99
C PHE A 96 9.84 6.45 2.48
N LEU A 97 8.68 6.85 3.02
CA LEU A 97 8.17 6.42 4.32
C LEU A 97 7.53 5.02 4.19
N CYS A 98 7.17 4.43 5.32
CA CYS A 98 6.39 3.18 5.36
C CYS A 98 7.08 1.98 4.70
N ARG A 99 8.37 1.82 4.91
CA ARG A 99 9.13 0.67 4.42
C ARG A 99 9.18 -0.51 5.40
N TYR A 100 8.74 -0.30 6.63
CA TYR A 100 8.71 -1.30 7.70
C TYR A 100 7.32 -1.42 8.32
N PRO A 101 6.91 -2.61 8.80
CA PRO A 101 5.58 -2.77 9.41
C PRO A 101 5.30 -1.82 10.57
N GLU A 102 6.29 -1.60 11.44
CA GLU A 102 6.18 -0.71 12.60
C GLU A 102 5.95 0.75 12.20
N GLU A 103 6.44 1.19 11.06
CA GLU A 103 6.24 2.54 10.54
C GLU A 103 4.76 2.74 10.14
N ILE A 104 4.19 1.80 9.41
CA ILE A 104 2.77 1.86 9.02
C ILE A 104 1.88 1.78 10.25
N LEU A 105 2.13 0.77 11.10
CA LEU A 105 1.35 0.58 12.32
C LEU A 105 1.39 1.83 13.22
N GLY A 106 2.54 2.49 13.35
CA GLY A 106 2.66 3.74 14.11
C GLY A 106 1.88 4.92 13.52
N ILE A 107 1.69 4.95 12.20
CA ILE A 107 0.86 5.97 11.53
C ILE A 107 -0.62 5.68 11.73
N ILE A 108 -1.07 4.46 11.45
CA ILE A 108 -2.49 4.10 11.43
C ILE A 108 -3.06 3.88 12.83
N ASP A 109 -2.21 3.71 13.84
CA ASP A 109 -2.65 3.48 15.23
C ASP A 109 -3.52 4.62 15.75
N GLY A 110 -4.73 4.25 16.19
CA GLY A 110 -5.73 5.18 16.69
C GLY A 110 -6.44 6.02 15.63
N LEU A 111 -6.32 5.70 14.34
CA LEU A 111 -7.04 6.37 13.25
C LEU A 111 -8.23 5.52 12.78
N ASP A 112 -9.42 6.14 12.74
CA ASP A 112 -10.61 5.55 12.14
C ASP A 112 -10.57 5.63 10.60
N GLY A 113 -11.18 4.66 9.91
CA GLY A 113 -11.27 4.64 8.44
C GLY A 113 -9.95 4.36 7.71
N VAL A 114 -8.89 3.99 8.46
CA VAL A 114 -7.55 3.72 7.92
C VAL A 114 -7.13 2.29 8.24
N SER A 115 -6.44 1.66 7.31
CA SER A 115 -5.83 0.35 7.45
C SER A 115 -4.52 0.30 6.65
N MET A 116 -3.97 -0.89 6.43
CA MET A 116 -2.79 -1.05 5.57
C MET A 116 -3.07 -1.89 4.33
N THR A 117 -2.38 -1.55 3.24
CA THR A 117 -2.09 -2.43 2.13
C THR A 117 -0.72 -3.03 2.34
N ILE A 118 -0.59 -4.34 2.26
CA ILE A 118 0.72 -5.01 2.25
C ILE A 118 1.04 -5.41 0.80
N ASP A 119 2.07 -4.78 0.24
CA ASP A 119 2.68 -5.20 -1.01
C ASP A 119 3.87 -6.13 -0.73
N ILE A 120 3.76 -7.37 -1.20
CA ILE A 120 4.77 -8.42 -0.98
C ILE A 120 6.02 -8.18 -1.83
N GLY A 121 5.85 -7.65 -3.04
CA GLY A 121 6.99 -7.31 -3.90
C GLY A 121 7.82 -6.17 -3.32
N HIS A 122 7.18 -5.12 -2.84
CA HIS A 122 7.84 -4.04 -2.10
C HIS A 122 8.58 -4.56 -0.87
N ALA A 123 7.91 -5.38 -0.06
CA ALA A 123 8.53 -6.00 1.12
C ALA A 123 9.74 -6.87 0.75
N HIS A 124 9.73 -7.49 -0.45
CA HIS A 124 10.84 -8.30 -0.92
C HIS A 124 12.07 -7.47 -1.26
N THR A 125 11.91 -6.32 -1.89
CA THR A 125 13.03 -5.39 -2.15
C THR A 125 13.72 -4.93 -0.87
N MET A 126 12.97 -4.84 0.24
CA MET A 126 13.46 -4.49 1.57
C MET A 126 14.03 -5.68 2.37
N GLY A 127 13.90 -6.92 1.86
CA GLY A 127 14.20 -8.13 2.64
C GLY A 127 13.27 -8.32 3.85
N LYS A 128 12.06 -7.74 3.84
CA LYS A 128 11.12 -7.65 4.97
C LYS A 128 9.84 -8.48 4.80
N VAL A 129 9.76 -9.34 3.80
CA VAL A 129 8.58 -10.20 3.59
C VAL A 129 8.16 -10.89 4.90
N ASN A 130 9.09 -11.49 5.64
CA ASN A 130 8.78 -12.20 6.88
C ASN A 130 8.18 -11.31 7.97
N ASP A 131 8.59 -10.05 8.04
CA ASP A 131 8.10 -9.11 9.05
C ASP A 131 6.67 -8.65 8.68
N PHE A 132 6.40 -8.39 7.40
CA PHE A 132 5.05 -8.09 6.92
C PHE A 132 4.09 -9.28 7.03
N LEU A 133 4.55 -10.51 6.79
CA LEU A 133 3.72 -11.71 6.98
C LEU A 133 3.26 -11.93 8.43
N LYS A 134 4.01 -11.44 9.44
CA LYS A 134 3.59 -11.52 10.86
C LYS A 134 2.38 -10.63 11.16
N VAL A 135 2.17 -9.58 10.40
CA VAL A 135 1.09 -8.60 10.59
C VAL A 135 0.02 -8.66 9.50
N ILE A 136 0.06 -9.67 8.62
CA ILE A 136 -0.83 -9.78 7.46
C ILE A 136 -2.31 -9.84 7.84
N SER A 137 -2.63 -10.39 9.01
CA SER A 137 -4.00 -10.42 9.52
C SER A 137 -4.58 -9.04 9.86
N SER A 138 -3.73 -8.03 9.98
CA SER A 138 -4.14 -6.64 10.23
C SER A 138 -4.31 -5.84 8.94
N ALA A 139 -3.94 -6.40 7.78
CA ALA A 139 -4.09 -5.73 6.49
C ALA A 139 -5.54 -5.84 5.98
N SER A 140 -6.03 -4.78 5.37
CA SER A 140 -7.30 -4.78 4.63
C SER A 140 -7.12 -5.06 3.13
N HIS A 141 -5.90 -4.93 2.63
CA HIS A 141 -5.57 -5.16 1.22
C HIS A 141 -4.18 -5.79 1.08
N VAL A 142 -3.98 -6.62 0.07
CA VAL A 142 -2.69 -7.24 -0.24
C VAL A 142 -2.42 -7.12 -1.73
N HIS A 143 -1.25 -6.57 -2.07
CA HIS A 143 -0.71 -6.57 -3.43
C HIS A 143 0.38 -7.62 -3.58
N ILE A 144 0.44 -8.24 -4.74
CA ILE A 144 1.45 -9.27 -5.04
C ILE A 144 2.01 -9.11 -6.45
N HIS A 145 3.30 -9.08 -6.54
CA HIS A 145 4.10 -9.19 -7.76
C HIS A 145 5.47 -9.76 -7.41
N ASP A 146 6.21 -10.26 -8.37
CA ASP A 146 7.54 -10.80 -8.13
C ASP A 146 8.64 -9.81 -8.52
N ASN A 147 9.83 -10.01 -7.97
CA ASN A 147 11.06 -9.30 -8.32
C ASN A 147 12.28 -10.08 -7.80
N HIS A 148 13.49 -9.59 -8.10
CA HIS A 148 14.74 -10.20 -7.68
C HIS A 148 15.31 -9.62 -6.36
N GLY A 149 14.52 -8.87 -5.60
CA GLY A 149 14.90 -8.28 -4.32
C GLY A 149 15.84 -7.07 -4.41
N LYS A 150 15.97 -6.45 -5.59
CA LYS A 150 16.85 -5.28 -5.81
C LYS A 150 16.12 -4.05 -6.32
N SER A 151 15.03 -4.25 -7.02
CA SER A 151 14.21 -3.19 -7.60
C SER A 151 12.76 -3.66 -7.69
N ASP A 152 11.87 -2.72 -7.79
CA ASP A 152 10.44 -2.96 -7.94
C ASP A 152 10.12 -3.29 -9.41
N GLU A 153 10.20 -4.60 -9.74
CA GLU A 153 10.17 -5.06 -11.12
C GLU A 153 8.77 -5.44 -11.62
N HIS A 154 7.80 -5.66 -10.74
CA HIS A 154 6.45 -6.14 -11.08
C HIS A 154 6.43 -7.34 -12.03
N LEU A 155 7.32 -8.32 -11.79
CA LEU A 155 7.39 -9.55 -12.58
C LEU A 155 6.20 -10.47 -12.30
N PRO A 156 5.85 -11.36 -13.24
CA PRO A 156 4.91 -12.44 -12.97
C PRO A 156 5.34 -13.31 -11.80
N ILE A 157 4.37 -13.77 -11.00
CA ILE A 157 4.61 -14.64 -9.85
C ILE A 157 5.37 -15.90 -10.29
N GLY A 158 6.50 -16.18 -9.62
CA GLY A 158 7.42 -17.27 -9.91
C GLY A 158 8.51 -16.92 -10.92
N SER A 159 8.57 -15.67 -11.41
CA SER A 159 9.63 -15.21 -12.32
C SER A 159 10.78 -14.49 -11.61
N GLY A 160 10.62 -14.17 -10.35
CA GLY A 160 11.63 -13.55 -9.49
C GLY A 160 12.12 -14.50 -8.40
N THR A 161 12.36 -13.95 -7.21
CA THR A 161 12.96 -14.70 -6.08
C THR A 161 12.14 -14.64 -4.78
N VAL A 162 10.89 -14.16 -4.83
CA VAL A 162 9.98 -14.20 -3.69
C VAL A 162 9.65 -15.66 -3.33
N ASP A 163 9.69 -16.00 -2.05
CA ASP A 163 9.28 -17.34 -1.56
C ASP A 163 7.74 -17.45 -1.54
N TRP A 164 7.17 -17.71 -2.71
CA TRP A 164 5.71 -17.82 -2.88
C TRP A 164 5.11 -19.00 -2.14
N VAL A 165 5.89 -20.04 -1.82
CA VAL A 165 5.39 -21.15 -0.98
C VAL A 165 5.10 -20.66 0.44
N LYS A 166 5.97 -19.83 0.98
CA LYS A 166 5.79 -19.24 2.30
C LYS A 166 4.69 -18.18 2.31
N VAL A 167 4.71 -17.28 1.32
CA VAL A 167 3.73 -16.20 1.17
C VAL A 167 2.32 -16.77 1.03
N SER A 168 2.11 -17.74 0.12
CA SER A 168 0.79 -18.33 -0.10
C SER A 168 0.24 -18.99 1.16
N LYS A 169 1.06 -19.73 1.91
CA LYS A 169 0.65 -20.36 3.17
C LYS A 169 0.21 -19.32 4.21
N ALA A 170 0.93 -18.20 4.33
CA ALA A 170 0.57 -17.14 5.26
C ALA A 170 -0.74 -16.45 4.83
N ILE A 171 -0.88 -16.11 3.54
CA ILE A 171 -2.11 -15.50 3.02
C ILE A 171 -3.31 -16.42 3.26
N LEU A 172 -3.21 -17.70 2.87
CA LEU A 172 -4.33 -18.64 3.02
C LEU A 172 -4.71 -18.93 4.47
N ARG A 173 -3.76 -18.85 5.41
CA ARG A 173 -4.00 -19.10 6.82
C ARG A 173 -4.54 -17.89 7.57
N ASP A 174 -3.95 -16.72 7.34
CA ASP A 174 -4.07 -15.56 8.23
C ASP A 174 -4.79 -14.35 7.58
N TYR A 175 -5.11 -14.40 6.27
CA TYR A 175 -5.71 -13.27 5.56
C TYR A 175 -7.04 -13.67 4.90
N GLN A 176 -8.05 -12.79 5.02
CA GLN A 176 -9.41 -13.02 4.50
C GLN A 176 -9.87 -11.94 3.51
N GLY A 177 -8.99 -11.02 3.15
CA GLY A 177 -9.32 -9.89 2.27
C GLY A 177 -9.03 -10.16 0.78
N VAL A 178 -8.95 -9.08 0.02
CA VAL A 178 -8.66 -9.10 -1.42
C VAL A 178 -7.16 -9.12 -1.66
N VAL A 179 -6.73 -9.99 -2.57
CA VAL A 179 -5.36 -10.04 -3.08
C VAL A 179 -5.36 -9.57 -4.52
N VAL A 180 -4.61 -8.52 -4.81
CA VAL A 180 -4.44 -7.95 -6.16
C VAL A 180 -3.12 -8.39 -6.76
N VAL A 181 -3.18 -8.91 -7.97
CA VAL A 181 -1.98 -9.18 -8.78
C VAL A 181 -1.61 -7.91 -9.54
N GLU A 182 -0.44 -7.38 -9.28
CA GLU A 182 0.11 -6.24 -10.01
C GLU A 182 1.03 -6.70 -11.13
N GLY A 183 0.57 -6.59 -12.37
CA GLY A 183 1.34 -6.98 -13.55
C GLY A 183 1.42 -5.83 -14.55
N ARG A 184 2.54 -5.71 -15.26
CA ARG A 184 2.77 -4.68 -16.29
C ARG A 184 1.93 -4.87 -17.55
N SER A 185 1.38 -6.05 -17.73
CA SER A 185 0.56 -6.38 -18.89
C SER A 185 -0.48 -7.46 -18.58
N ILE A 186 -1.55 -7.51 -19.40
CA ILE A 186 -2.58 -8.55 -19.28
C ILE A 186 -2.00 -9.99 -19.40
N PRO A 187 -1.07 -10.28 -20.34
CA PRO A 187 -0.43 -11.59 -20.39
C PRO A 187 0.30 -11.96 -19.09
N GLU A 188 1.08 -11.06 -18.51
CA GLU A 188 1.80 -11.27 -17.25
C GLU A 188 0.85 -11.46 -16.07
N ALA A 189 -0.20 -10.65 -15.99
CA ALA A 189 -1.23 -10.81 -14.96
C ALA A 189 -1.92 -12.19 -15.05
N LYS A 190 -2.17 -12.70 -16.27
CA LYS A 190 -2.73 -14.06 -16.47
C LYS A 190 -1.79 -15.16 -15.98
N ILE A 191 -0.47 -15.01 -16.18
CA ILE A 191 0.53 -15.95 -15.64
C ILE A 191 0.44 -15.97 -14.12
N SER A 192 0.50 -14.80 -13.49
CA SER A 192 0.41 -14.65 -12.04
C SER A 192 -0.89 -15.22 -11.47
N LEU A 193 -2.04 -14.91 -12.08
CA LEU A 193 -3.35 -15.47 -11.67
C LEU A 193 -3.40 -16.99 -11.77
N SER A 194 -2.74 -17.59 -12.76
CA SER A 194 -2.64 -19.05 -12.88
C SER A 194 -1.88 -19.66 -11.70
N GLN A 195 -0.81 -19.02 -11.26
CA GLN A 195 -0.04 -19.44 -10.09
C GLN A 195 -0.86 -19.32 -8.80
N VAL A 196 -1.50 -18.16 -8.59
CA VAL A 196 -2.34 -17.91 -7.39
C VAL A 196 -3.48 -18.91 -7.26
N ARG A 197 -4.15 -19.26 -8.36
CA ARG A 197 -5.23 -20.28 -8.38
C ARG A 197 -4.73 -21.69 -7.98
N GLY A 198 -3.45 -21.95 -8.07
CA GLY A 198 -2.80 -23.19 -7.66
C GLY A 198 -2.43 -23.25 -6.17
N TRP A 199 -2.58 -22.17 -5.43
CA TRP A 199 -2.26 -22.13 -4.01
C TRP A 199 -3.17 -23.07 -3.20
N LYS A 200 -2.54 -23.77 -2.23
CA LYS A 200 -3.20 -24.79 -1.37
C LYS A 200 -2.70 -24.66 0.06
#